data_4c7c82db1a49e7b2d3b970c9f16d446d
#
_entry.id   4c7c82db1a49e7b2d3b970c9f16d446d
#
_cell.length_a   1.000
_cell.length_b   1.000
_cell.length_c   1.000
_cell.angle_alpha   90.00
_cell.angle_beta   90.00
_cell.angle_gamma   90.00
#
_symmetry.space_group_name_H-M   'P 1'
#
loop_
_entity.id
_entity.type
_entity.pdbx_description
1 polymer ?
#
loop_
_entity_poly.entity_id
_entity_poly.type
_entity_poly.pdbx_seq_one_letter_code
_entity_poly.pdbx_strand_id
1 'polypeptide(L)'
;MVYFKLEFGFHLPGRKNRAENKTNSQAQPAWDFISKEVESAEARKCYKTAANYRTAANSLTLFWQRDDWTMADILPQEMERYQRWLIDRGLCMNTISCYMRSLRTLYNRGVALQMTADTQPFRKVFTGKEHTRKRSAQEEDILRLSHLNLEDKPSLAFARDIFLFSFYAMGMPFVDIAYLRKEQIRDGRFHYARHKTGQEIVVAIEPCMSEIIRKYEPYCNTPYVFPMINTPDAALAHGQYQSQLRRYNYNLSCLSKRISASQPLSSYV
;
A
#
# COMPACT_ATOMS: atom_id res chain seq x y z
N MET A 1 24.38 6.46 -4.00
CA MET A 1 23.46 5.99 -2.97
C MET A 1 22.60 4.90 -3.60
N VAL A 2 22.89 3.64 -3.28
CA VAL A 2 22.32 2.47 -3.95
C VAL A 2 20.98 2.15 -3.28
N TYR A 3 19.87 2.31 -4.02
CA TYR A 3 18.56 1.85 -3.56
C TYR A 3 18.44 0.35 -3.86
N PHE A 4 18.55 -0.46 -2.84
CA PHE A 4 18.16 -1.87 -2.93
C PHE A 4 16.64 -1.97 -2.97
N LYS A 5 16.10 -2.24 -4.15
CA LYS A 5 14.72 -2.62 -4.37
C LYS A 5 14.61 -4.12 -4.04
N LEU A 6 14.25 -4.43 -2.80
CA LEU A 6 13.96 -5.80 -2.41
C LEU A 6 12.59 -6.20 -2.97
N GLU A 7 12.59 -6.79 -4.18
CA GLU A 7 11.44 -7.55 -4.68
C GLU A 7 11.49 -8.95 -4.03
N PHE A 8 10.68 -9.13 -2.98
CA PHE A 8 10.47 -10.45 -2.40
C PHE A 8 9.43 -11.20 -3.22
N GLY A 9 9.87 -11.91 -4.25
CA GLY A 9 9.11 -12.99 -4.85
C GLY A 9 9.29 -14.24 -3.99
N PHE A 10 8.40 -14.50 -3.03
CA PHE A 10 8.42 -15.74 -2.28
C PHE A 10 7.68 -16.82 -3.05
N HIS A 11 8.42 -17.81 -3.53
CA HIS A 11 7.89 -19.11 -3.89
C HIS A 11 7.67 -19.91 -2.59
N LEU A 12 6.41 -20.24 -2.30
CA LEU A 12 6.10 -21.17 -1.21
C LEU A 12 6.59 -22.56 -1.58
N PRO A 13 7.36 -23.25 -0.72
CA PRO A 13 7.65 -24.65 -0.96
C PRO A 13 6.36 -25.45 -0.90
N GLY A 14 6.17 -26.33 -1.90
CA GLY A 14 5.00 -27.18 -2.05
C GLY A 14 4.71 -27.99 -0.77
N ARG A 15 3.43 -28.03 -0.43
CA ARG A 15 2.86 -28.74 0.72
C ARG A 15 3.20 -30.23 0.60
N LYS A 16 4.19 -30.73 1.37
CA LYS A 16 4.38 -32.18 1.58
C LYS A 16 3.37 -32.66 2.60
N ASN A 17 2.45 -33.52 2.17
CA ASN A 17 1.58 -34.29 3.07
C ASN A 17 2.41 -35.05 4.08
N ARG A 18 2.25 -34.75 5.34
CA ARG A 18 2.81 -35.51 6.45
C ARG A 18 1.68 -36.17 7.22
N ALA A 19 1.75 -37.46 7.35
CA ALA A 19 0.80 -38.34 8.02
C ALA A 19 0.60 -37.93 9.49
N GLU A 20 -0.65 -38.09 9.93
CA GLU A 20 -1.15 -37.82 11.28
C GLU A 20 -0.43 -38.67 12.34
N ASN A 21 0.08 -38.00 13.38
CA ASN A 21 0.24 -38.61 14.68
C ASN A 21 -0.59 -37.79 15.71
N LYS A 22 -1.67 -38.39 16.18
CA LYS A 22 -2.53 -37.90 17.23
C LYS A 22 -1.84 -38.03 18.59
N THR A 23 -1.61 -36.90 19.27
CA THR A 23 -1.69 -36.82 20.75
C THR A 23 -1.74 -35.38 21.23
N ASN A 24 -2.76 -35.09 22.04
CA ASN A 24 -2.98 -33.99 23.01
C ASN A 24 -3.05 -32.53 22.51
N SER A 25 -4.21 -31.91 22.82
CA SER A 25 -4.56 -30.46 22.77
C SER A 25 -3.67 -29.64 21.79
N GLN A 26 -3.87 -29.84 20.52
CA GLN A 26 -3.09 -29.16 19.48
C GLN A 26 -3.46 -27.70 19.44
N ALA A 27 -2.58 -26.85 19.95
CA ALA A 27 -2.62 -25.43 19.68
C ALA A 27 -2.71 -25.23 18.16
N GLN A 28 -3.77 -24.58 17.70
CA GLN A 28 -4.03 -24.38 16.27
C GLN A 28 -2.85 -23.60 15.65
N PRO A 29 -2.26 -24.05 14.53
CA PRO A 29 -1.21 -23.30 13.84
C PRO A 29 -1.68 -21.87 13.54
N ALA A 30 -0.79 -20.91 13.77
CA ALA A 30 -1.14 -19.50 13.59
C ALA A 30 -1.53 -19.17 12.14
N TRP A 31 -0.97 -19.88 11.17
CA TRP A 31 -1.25 -19.66 9.75
C TRP A 31 -2.71 -19.92 9.35
N ASP A 32 -3.36 -20.94 9.93
CA ASP A 32 -4.78 -21.22 9.65
C ASP A 32 -5.68 -20.07 10.10
N PHE A 33 -5.37 -19.50 11.25
CA PHE A 33 -6.06 -18.32 11.77
C PHE A 33 -5.73 -17.06 10.94
N ILE A 34 -4.45 -16.80 10.66
CA ILE A 34 -4.03 -15.61 9.91
C ILE A 34 -4.59 -15.62 8.50
N SER A 35 -4.66 -16.78 7.84
CA SER A 35 -5.26 -16.92 6.51
C SER A 35 -6.72 -16.50 6.52
N LYS A 36 -7.49 -16.92 7.50
CA LYS A 36 -8.91 -16.50 7.69
C LYS A 36 -9.03 -14.99 7.93
N GLU A 37 -8.13 -14.40 8.72
CA GLU A 37 -8.10 -12.96 8.96
C GLU A 37 -7.73 -12.15 7.70
N VAL A 38 -6.83 -12.69 6.88
CA VAL A 38 -6.47 -12.12 5.57
C VAL A 38 -7.67 -12.18 4.62
N GLU A 39 -8.31 -13.34 4.47
CA GLU A 39 -9.51 -13.51 3.64
C GLU A 39 -10.64 -12.59 4.09
N SER A 40 -10.88 -12.49 5.40
CA SER A 40 -11.88 -11.58 5.98
C SER A 40 -11.56 -10.11 5.65
N ALA A 41 -10.28 -9.71 5.66
CA ALA A 41 -9.89 -8.36 5.29
C ALA A 41 -10.07 -8.12 3.77
N GLU A 42 -9.77 -9.10 2.93
CA GLU A 42 -9.97 -9.04 1.48
C GLU A 42 -11.46 -8.95 1.12
N ALA A 43 -12.32 -9.75 1.76
CA ALA A 43 -13.77 -9.71 1.60
C ALA A 43 -14.36 -8.32 1.92
N ARG A 44 -13.77 -7.61 2.91
CA ARG A 44 -14.11 -6.21 3.23
C ARG A 44 -13.41 -5.20 2.32
N LYS A 45 -12.73 -5.61 1.27
CA LYS A 45 -11.94 -4.76 0.35
C LYS A 45 -10.79 -3.99 1.04
N CYS A 46 -10.36 -4.45 2.22
CA CYS A 46 -9.24 -3.89 2.97
C CYS A 46 -7.90 -4.52 2.53
N TYR A 47 -7.63 -4.51 1.23
CA TYR A 47 -6.50 -5.22 0.61
C TYR A 47 -5.14 -4.84 1.22
N LYS A 48 -4.94 -3.56 1.58
CA LYS A 48 -3.69 -3.12 2.22
C LYS A 48 -3.51 -3.73 3.61
N THR A 49 -4.58 -3.86 4.38
CA THR A 49 -4.57 -4.52 5.69
C THR A 49 -4.25 -6.00 5.55
N ALA A 50 -4.91 -6.69 4.61
CA ALA A 50 -4.63 -8.09 4.28
C ALA A 50 -3.15 -8.31 3.91
N ALA A 51 -2.62 -7.46 3.01
CA ALA A 51 -1.21 -7.50 2.63
C ALA A 51 -0.27 -7.25 3.81
N ASN A 52 -0.59 -6.33 4.72
CA ASN A 52 0.20 -6.06 5.91
C ASN A 52 0.20 -7.25 6.88
N TYR A 53 -0.94 -7.90 7.10
CA TYR A 53 -1.03 -9.12 7.93
C TYR A 53 -0.15 -10.24 7.35
N ARG A 54 -0.30 -10.52 6.06
CA ARG A 54 0.50 -11.54 5.36
C ARG A 54 2.00 -11.24 5.43
N THR A 55 2.39 -9.99 5.18
CA THR A 55 3.80 -9.58 5.19
C THR A 55 4.40 -9.68 6.60
N ALA A 56 3.69 -9.23 7.63
CA ALA A 56 4.17 -9.28 9.00
C ALA A 56 4.30 -10.72 9.50
N ALA A 57 3.33 -11.59 9.20
CA ALA A 57 3.37 -13.01 9.54
C ALA A 57 4.52 -13.74 8.82
N ASN A 58 4.69 -13.54 7.51
CA ASN A 58 5.82 -14.09 6.75
C ASN A 58 7.17 -13.66 7.34
N SER A 59 7.30 -12.39 7.73
CA SER A 59 8.52 -11.87 8.34
C SER A 59 8.82 -12.50 9.69
N LEU A 60 7.79 -12.77 10.50
CA LEU A 60 7.94 -13.44 11.79
C LEU A 60 8.31 -14.92 11.61
N THR A 61 7.67 -15.61 10.66
CA THR A 61 8.03 -16.98 10.25
C THR A 61 9.49 -17.07 9.81
N LEU A 62 9.96 -16.09 9.03
CA LEU A 62 11.36 -16.02 8.60
C LEU A 62 12.32 -15.82 9.79
N PHE A 63 11.94 -15.00 10.77
CA PHE A 63 12.73 -14.79 11.98
C PHE A 63 12.87 -16.08 12.81
N TRP A 64 11.78 -16.82 13.00
CA TRP A 64 11.80 -18.08 13.75
C TRP A 64 12.29 -19.27 12.95
N GLN A 65 12.38 -19.16 11.62
CA GLN A 65 12.76 -20.24 10.69
C GLN A 65 11.89 -21.51 10.84
N ARG A 66 10.63 -21.33 11.25
CA ARG A 66 9.63 -22.39 11.38
C ARG A 66 8.25 -21.86 11.04
N ASP A 67 7.39 -22.72 10.53
CA ASP A 67 6.01 -22.40 10.07
C ASP A 67 4.91 -22.95 10.98
N ASP A 68 5.30 -23.77 11.98
CA ASP A 68 4.39 -24.44 12.92
C ASP A 68 4.12 -23.63 14.20
N TRP A 69 4.49 -22.34 14.22
CA TRP A 69 4.31 -21.50 15.39
C TRP A 69 2.82 -21.17 15.65
N THR A 70 2.52 -20.90 16.91
CA THR A 70 1.17 -20.63 17.43
C THR A 70 1.08 -19.22 18.01
N MET A 71 -0.13 -18.76 18.35
CA MET A 71 -0.32 -17.48 19.05
C MET A 71 0.34 -17.45 20.44
N ALA A 72 0.53 -18.60 21.07
CA ALA A 72 1.21 -18.72 22.38
C ALA A 72 2.73 -18.48 22.29
N ASP A 73 3.34 -18.64 21.11
CA ASP A 73 4.76 -18.36 20.88
C ASP A 73 5.08 -16.87 20.83
N ILE A 74 4.06 -16.02 20.66
CA ILE A 74 4.21 -14.56 20.63
C ILE A 74 4.34 -14.05 22.07
N LEU A 75 5.57 -14.11 22.59
CA LEU A 75 5.94 -13.68 23.95
C LEU A 75 6.65 -12.31 23.94
N PRO A 76 6.63 -11.56 25.06
CA PRO A 76 7.30 -10.25 25.15
C PRO A 76 8.77 -10.29 24.73
N GLN A 77 9.53 -11.26 25.21
CA GLN A 77 10.96 -11.43 24.90
C GLN A 77 11.20 -11.75 23.42
N GLU A 78 10.32 -12.54 22.81
CA GLU A 78 10.41 -12.87 21.39
C GLU A 78 10.12 -11.66 20.51
N MET A 79 9.16 -10.81 20.88
CA MET A 79 8.88 -9.58 20.13
C MET A 79 10.02 -8.56 20.26
N GLU A 80 10.66 -8.44 21.41
CA GLU A 80 11.87 -7.61 21.58
C GLU A 80 13.05 -8.15 20.72
N ARG A 81 13.24 -9.48 20.67
CA ARG A 81 14.24 -10.12 19.80
C ARG A 81 13.94 -9.92 18.32
N TYR A 82 12.70 -10.07 17.93
CA TYR A 82 12.24 -9.86 16.55
C TYR A 82 12.43 -8.39 16.12
N GLN A 83 12.13 -7.43 17.00
CA GLN A 83 12.39 -6.02 16.70
C GLN A 83 13.88 -5.76 16.44
N ARG A 84 14.77 -6.27 17.28
CA ARG A 84 16.23 -6.14 17.09
C ARG A 84 16.66 -6.75 15.75
N TRP A 85 16.20 -7.95 15.45
CA TRP A 85 16.48 -8.62 14.18
C TRP A 85 16.02 -7.79 12.96
N LEU A 86 14.87 -7.12 13.03
CA LEU A 86 14.41 -6.23 11.96
C LEU A 86 15.31 -4.99 11.83
N ILE A 87 15.77 -4.42 12.95
CA ILE A 87 16.71 -3.28 12.97
C ILE A 87 18.05 -3.70 12.35
N ASP A 88 18.59 -4.83 12.74
CA ASP A 88 19.87 -5.37 12.23
C ASP A 88 19.82 -5.64 10.72
N ARG A 89 18.64 -5.94 10.18
CA ARG A 89 18.38 -6.05 8.74
C ARG A 89 18.20 -4.69 8.02
N GLY A 90 18.34 -3.59 8.71
CA GLY A 90 18.26 -2.23 8.16
C GLY A 90 16.85 -1.74 7.85
N LEU A 91 15.80 -2.31 8.45
CA LEU A 91 14.44 -1.81 8.25
C LEU A 91 14.24 -0.49 9.00
N CYS A 92 13.57 0.48 8.36
CA CYS A 92 13.21 1.74 9.02
C CYS A 92 12.13 1.51 10.09
N MET A 93 12.14 2.33 11.13
CA MET A 93 11.26 2.21 12.30
C MET A 93 9.78 2.24 11.96
N ASN A 94 9.36 2.99 10.94
CA ASN A 94 7.97 3.00 10.49
C ASN A 94 7.54 1.66 9.85
N THR A 95 8.44 0.95 9.18
CA THR A 95 8.18 -0.41 8.66
C THR A 95 8.08 -1.41 9.81
N ILE A 96 9.00 -1.32 10.78
CA ILE A 96 8.98 -2.14 12.00
C ILE A 96 7.67 -1.92 12.76
N SER A 97 7.27 -0.67 12.96
CA SER A 97 5.99 -0.33 13.57
C SER A 97 4.79 -0.93 12.82
N CYS A 98 4.82 -0.90 11.49
CA CYS A 98 3.75 -1.52 10.67
C CYS A 98 3.64 -3.03 10.94
N TYR A 99 4.77 -3.74 11.02
CA TYR A 99 4.79 -5.17 11.32
C TYR A 99 4.31 -5.44 12.75
N MET A 100 4.83 -4.73 13.75
CA MET A 100 4.43 -4.87 15.14
C MET A 100 2.94 -4.59 15.36
N ARG A 101 2.39 -3.55 14.73
CA ARG A 101 0.95 -3.22 14.81
C ARG A 101 0.08 -4.27 14.13
N SER A 102 0.52 -4.84 13.02
CA SER A 102 -0.19 -5.91 12.33
C SER A 102 -0.23 -7.18 13.18
N LEU A 103 0.92 -7.59 13.71
CA LEU A 103 1.02 -8.74 14.62
C LEU A 103 0.23 -8.53 15.91
N ARG A 104 0.28 -7.32 16.50
CA ARG A 104 -0.51 -6.99 17.70
C ARG A 104 -2.01 -7.12 17.43
N THR A 105 -2.48 -6.69 16.26
CA THR A 105 -3.89 -6.81 15.90
C THR A 105 -4.30 -8.28 15.77
N LEU A 106 -3.48 -9.10 15.12
CA LEU A 106 -3.72 -10.54 14.99
C LEU A 106 -3.66 -11.23 16.35
N TYR A 107 -2.66 -10.93 17.18
CA TYR A 107 -2.50 -11.46 18.52
C TYR A 107 -3.73 -11.16 19.41
N ASN A 108 -4.17 -9.89 19.46
CA ASN A 108 -5.31 -9.49 20.27
C ASN A 108 -6.61 -10.21 19.83
N ARG A 109 -6.77 -10.48 18.53
CA ARG A 109 -7.88 -11.31 18.03
C ARG A 109 -7.74 -12.77 18.45
N GLY A 110 -6.52 -13.32 18.41
CA GLY A 110 -6.25 -14.65 18.92
C GLY A 110 -6.55 -14.78 20.41
N VAL A 111 -6.19 -13.77 21.21
CA VAL A 111 -6.59 -13.71 22.65
C VAL A 111 -8.10 -13.69 22.81
N ALA A 112 -8.80 -12.86 22.03
CA ALA A 112 -10.27 -12.79 22.08
C ALA A 112 -10.96 -14.13 21.70
N LEU A 113 -10.31 -14.92 20.86
CA LEU A 113 -10.73 -16.29 20.49
C LEU A 113 -10.17 -17.38 21.42
N GLN A 114 -9.57 -16.99 22.55
CA GLN A 114 -8.98 -17.91 23.54
C GLN A 114 -7.89 -18.85 22.98
N MET A 115 -7.23 -18.47 21.89
CA MET A 115 -6.10 -19.23 21.32
C MET A 115 -4.83 -19.13 22.18
N THR A 116 -4.72 -18.07 23.00
CA THR A 116 -3.63 -17.83 23.96
C THR A 116 -4.09 -16.88 25.06
N ALA A 117 -3.41 -16.90 26.21
CA ALA A 117 -3.57 -15.89 27.24
C ALA A 117 -2.86 -14.59 26.87
N ASP A 118 -3.36 -13.43 27.31
CA ASP A 118 -2.70 -12.14 27.03
C ASP A 118 -1.47 -11.94 27.92
N THR A 119 -0.30 -11.99 27.29
CA THR A 119 1.01 -11.72 27.90
C THR A 119 1.54 -10.30 27.60
N GLN A 120 0.75 -9.45 26.94
CA GLN A 120 1.11 -8.09 26.51
C GLN A 120 2.42 -8.00 25.72
N PRO A 121 2.64 -8.84 24.69
CA PRO A 121 3.94 -9.00 24.04
C PRO A 121 4.42 -7.75 23.28
N PHE A 122 3.53 -6.82 22.99
CA PHE A 122 3.85 -5.59 22.26
C PHE A 122 4.05 -4.36 23.13
N ARG A 123 4.12 -4.51 24.48
CA ARG A 123 4.24 -3.39 25.40
C ARG A 123 5.56 -2.64 25.27
N LYS A 124 6.66 -3.38 25.02
CA LYS A 124 8.04 -2.83 25.00
C LYS A 124 8.59 -2.65 23.58
N VAL A 125 7.84 -2.97 22.54
CA VAL A 125 8.29 -2.81 21.16
C VAL A 125 7.71 -1.56 20.52
N PHE A 126 8.38 -1.05 19.47
CA PHE A 126 7.97 0.18 18.81
C PHE A 126 6.74 -0.05 17.93
N THR A 127 5.63 0.57 18.34
CA THR A 127 4.37 0.59 17.59
C THR A 127 3.93 2.01 17.24
N GLY A 128 4.80 2.99 17.47
CA GLY A 128 4.59 4.40 17.23
C GLY A 128 4.77 4.82 15.78
N LYS A 129 4.95 6.10 15.58
CA LYS A 129 5.27 6.71 14.29
C LYS A 129 6.53 7.55 14.43
N GLU A 130 7.54 7.24 13.65
CA GLU A 130 8.71 8.07 13.50
C GLU A 130 8.45 9.21 12.50
N HIS A 131 8.87 10.41 12.85
CA HIS A 131 8.74 11.55 11.96
C HIS A 131 9.62 11.36 10.72
N THR A 132 9.00 11.38 9.55
CA THR A 132 9.71 11.41 8.27
C THR A 132 9.61 12.81 7.67
N ARG A 133 10.71 13.29 7.08
CA ARG A 133 10.72 14.56 6.37
C ARG A 133 9.70 14.46 5.20
N LYS A 134 8.75 15.39 5.18
CA LYS A 134 7.82 15.50 4.07
C LYS A 134 8.59 15.95 2.82
N ARG A 135 8.37 15.28 1.72
CA ARG A 135 8.90 15.63 0.40
C ARG A 135 7.80 16.40 -0.31
N SER A 136 7.95 17.71 -0.45
CA SER A 136 7.10 18.54 -1.30
C SER A 136 7.87 18.89 -2.57
N ALA A 137 7.20 18.86 -3.71
CA ALA A 137 7.76 19.39 -4.94
C ALA A 137 7.90 20.92 -4.82
N GLN A 138 8.96 21.49 -5.39
CA GLN A 138 9.13 22.94 -5.47
C GLN A 138 8.33 23.48 -6.65
N GLU A 139 7.94 24.74 -6.60
CA GLU A 139 7.17 25.40 -7.65
C GLU A 139 7.91 25.35 -9.01
N GLU A 140 9.23 25.59 -8.98
CA GLU A 140 10.07 25.51 -10.20
C GLU A 140 10.08 24.11 -10.81
N ASP A 141 9.99 23.06 -9.99
CA ASP A 141 9.91 21.68 -10.47
C ASP A 141 8.57 21.42 -11.17
N ILE A 142 7.48 21.98 -10.63
CA ILE A 142 6.13 21.90 -11.23
C ILE A 142 6.12 22.64 -12.58
N LEU A 143 6.66 23.83 -12.64
CA LEU A 143 6.76 24.61 -13.89
C LEU A 143 7.60 23.86 -14.94
N ARG A 144 8.80 23.37 -14.61
CA ARG A 144 9.63 22.59 -15.53
C ARG A 144 8.90 21.33 -16.00
N LEU A 145 8.16 20.67 -15.12
CA LEU A 145 7.40 19.49 -15.46
C LEU A 145 6.26 19.79 -16.44
N SER A 146 5.53 20.91 -16.24
CA SER A 146 4.39 21.30 -17.08
C SER A 146 4.83 21.64 -18.52
N HIS A 147 6.02 22.21 -18.71
CA HIS A 147 6.55 22.59 -20.02
C HIS A 147 7.36 21.47 -20.73
N LEU A 148 7.49 20.30 -20.10
CA LEU A 148 8.28 19.22 -20.68
C LEU A 148 7.59 18.62 -21.92
N ASN A 149 8.24 18.67 -23.09
CA ASN A 149 7.74 17.99 -24.29
C ASN A 149 7.90 16.48 -24.16
N LEU A 150 6.81 15.73 -24.31
CA LEU A 150 6.72 14.28 -24.17
C LEU A 150 5.84 13.64 -25.27
N GLU A 151 5.74 14.28 -26.45
CA GLU A 151 4.87 13.79 -27.53
C GLU A 151 5.24 12.36 -27.97
N ASP A 152 6.54 12.05 -28.01
CA ASP A 152 7.09 10.73 -28.35
C ASP A 152 7.05 9.71 -27.17
N LYS A 153 6.58 10.12 -26.00
CA LYS A 153 6.62 9.32 -24.76
C LYS A 153 5.29 9.29 -24.01
N PRO A 154 4.24 8.68 -24.58
CA PRO A 154 2.88 8.76 -24.06
C PRO A 154 2.75 8.27 -22.60
N SER A 155 3.56 7.29 -22.19
CA SER A 155 3.56 6.78 -20.82
C SER A 155 4.12 7.80 -19.81
N LEU A 156 5.14 8.55 -20.17
CA LEU A 156 5.68 9.63 -19.34
C LEU A 156 4.74 10.84 -19.35
N ALA A 157 4.15 11.17 -20.51
CA ALA A 157 3.14 12.23 -20.64
C ALA A 157 1.95 11.96 -19.72
N PHE A 158 1.42 10.72 -19.69
CA PHE A 158 0.36 10.34 -18.78
C PHE A 158 0.75 10.52 -17.31
N ALA A 159 1.95 10.07 -16.93
CA ALA A 159 2.40 10.22 -15.55
C ALA A 159 2.57 11.69 -15.16
N ARG A 160 3.13 12.54 -16.07
CA ARG A 160 3.20 13.98 -15.87
C ARG A 160 1.82 14.59 -15.64
N ASP A 161 0.89 14.29 -16.51
CA ASP A 161 -0.46 14.89 -16.49
C ASP A 161 -1.24 14.47 -15.25
N ILE A 162 -1.12 13.21 -14.80
CA ILE A 162 -1.73 12.75 -13.54
C ILE A 162 -1.07 13.40 -12.32
N PHE A 163 0.24 13.68 -12.35
CA PHE A 163 0.92 14.39 -11.28
C PHE A 163 0.44 15.85 -11.19
N LEU A 164 0.37 16.54 -12.32
CA LEU A 164 -0.16 17.90 -12.39
C LEU A 164 -1.64 17.95 -11.99
N PHE A 165 -2.44 16.97 -12.42
CA PHE A 165 -3.82 16.85 -11.99
C PHE A 165 -3.93 16.69 -10.47
N SER A 166 -3.10 15.82 -9.86
CA SER A 166 -3.04 15.67 -8.40
C SER A 166 -2.72 17.01 -7.71
N PHE A 167 -1.74 17.74 -8.24
CA PHE A 167 -1.33 19.04 -7.73
C PHE A 167 -2.48 20.06 -7.80
N TYR A 168 -3.10 20.24 -8.95
CA TYR A 168 -4.23 21.15 -9.15
C TYR A 168 -5.47 20.73 -8.32
N ALA A 169 -5.66 19.44 -8.09
CA ALA A 169 -6.71 18.90 -7.24
C ALA A 169 -6.35 18.92 -5.73
N MET A 170 -5.54 19.90 -5.29
CA MET A 170 -5.15 20.10 -3.89
C MET A 170 -4.47 18.89 -3.25
N GLY A 171 -3.65 18.16 -4.01
CA GLY A 171 -2.96 16.97 -3.55
C GLY A 171 -3.87 15.73 -3.49
N MET A 172 -4.81 15.58 -4.41
CA MET A 172 -5.65 14.37 -4.52
C MET A 172 -4.76 13.13 -4.66
N PRO A 173 -4.83 12.16 -3.73
CA PRO A 173 -3.99 10.97 -3.78
C PRO A 173 -4.21 10.15 -5.06
N PHE A 174 -3.15 9.50 -5.55
CA PHE A 174 -3.23 8.67 -6.76
C PHE A 174 -4.33 7.60 -6.69
N VAL A 175 -4.61 7.03 -5.51
CA VAL A 175 -5.71 6.07 -5.35
C VAL A 175 -7.05 6.73 -5.62
N ASP A 176 -7.28 7.94 -5.14
CA ASP A 176 -8.54 8.65 -5.32
C ASP A 176 -8.71 9.07 -6.81
N ILE A 177 -7.62 9.45 -7.49
CA ILE A 177 -7.62 9.72 -8.95
C ILE A 177 -7.92 8.45 -9.75
N ALA A 178 -7.31 7.32 -9.39
CA ALA A 178 -7.47 6.07 -10.12
C ALA A 178 -8.91 5.52 -10.05
N TYR A 179 -9.59 5.75 -8.93
CA TYR A 179 -10.98 5.34 -8.73
C TYR A 179 -12.00 6.44 -8.96
N LEU A 180 -11.57 7.65 -9.39
CA LEU A 180 -12.47 8.78 -9.66
C LEU A 180 -13.43 8.44 -10.79
N ARG A 181 -14.74 8.61 -10.55
CA ARG A 181 -15.81 8.27 -11.50
C ARG A 181 -16.37 9.51 -12.20
N LYS A 182 -16.80 9.34 -13.43
CA LYS A 182 -17.44 10.42 -14.22
C LYS A 182 -18.69 10.97 -13.55
N GLU A 183 -19.48 10.13 -12.88
CA GLU A 183 -20.68 10.51 -12.12
C GLU A 183 -20.40 11.41 -10.90
N GLN A 184 -19.14 11.48 -10.46
CA GLN A 184 -18.69 12.31 -9.36
C GLN A 184 -18.35 13.75 -9.82
N ILE A 185 -18.44 14.02 -11.11
CA ILE A 185 -18.32 15.36 -11.70
C ILE A 185 -19.70 15.99 -11.76
N ARG A 186 -19.93 17.02 -10.95
CA ARG A 186 -21.21 17.75 -10.89
C ARG A 186 -20.93 19.24 -10.68
N ASP A 187 -21.64 20.10 -11.37
CA ASP A 187 -21.56 21.56 -11.23
C ASP A 187 -20.13 22.11 -11.27
N GLY A 188 -19.29 21.58 -12.18
CA GLY A 188 -17.89 21.98 -12.30
C GLY A 188 -17.01 21.59 -11.10
N ARG A 189 -17.41 20.60 -10.33
CA ARG A 189 -16.69 20.11 -9.14
C ARG A 189 -16.62 18.59 -9.11
N PHE A 190 -15.56 18.06 -8.47
CA PHE A 190 -15.50 16.67 -8.03
C PHE A 190 -16.12 16.53 -6.66
N HIS A 191 -17.06 15.58 -6.51
CA HIS A 191 -17.65 15.17 -5.24
C HIS A 191 -17.26 13.72 -4.98
N TYR A 192 -16.27 13.48 -4.14
CA TYR A 192 -15.78 12.13 -3.90
C TYR A 192 -15.50 11.85 -2.42
N ALA A 193 -15.67 10.60 -2.01
CA ALA A 193 -15.26 10.15 -0.69
C ALA A 193 -13.79 9.67 -0.75
N ARG A 194 -12.95 10.19 0.13
CA ARG A 194 -11.54 9.82 0.21
C ARG A 194 -11.38 8.33 0.50
N HIS A 195 -10.69 7.60 -0.35
CA HIS A 195 -10.58 6.14 -0.28
C HIS A 195 -10.04 5.64 1.07
N LYS A 196 -9.15 6.40 1.71
CA LYS A 196 -8.51 6.03 2.99
C LYS A 196 -9.40 6.26 4.21
N THR A 197 -10.21 7.31 4.22
CA THR A 197 -10.91 7.80 5.43
C THR A 197 -12.42 7.86 5.28
N GLY A 198 -12.95 7.73 4.06
CA GLY A 198 -14.37 7.92 3.77
C GLY A 198 -14.84 9.38 3.88
N GLN A 199 -13.93 10.33 4.14
CA GLN A 199 -14.27 11.74 4.22
C GLN A 199 -14.71 12.26 2.85
N GLU A 200 -15.85 12.91 2.78
CA GLU A 200 -16.29 13.61 1.58
C GLU A 200 -15.46 14.85 1.32
N ILE A 201 -15.04 14.99 0.07
CA ILE A 201 -14.21 16.10 -0.41
C ILE A 201 -14.84 16.65 -1.67
N VAL A 202 -14.88 17.98 -1.75
CA VAL A 202 -15.35 18.73 -2.93
C VAL A 202 -14.20 19.57 -3.44
N VAL A 203 -13.84 19.40 -4.71
CA VAL A 203 -12.76 20.14 -5.38
C VAL A 203 -13.31 20.79 -6.64
N ALA A 204 -13.10 22.09 -6.82
CA ALA A 204 -13.41 22.78 -8.06
C ALA A 204 -12.55 22.27 -9.21
N ILE A 205 -13.12 22.15 -10.40
CA ILE A 205 -12.39 21.72 -11.60
C ILE A 205 -11.86 22.96 -12.31
N GLU A 206 -10.56 23.17 -12.23
CA GLU A 206 -9.86 24.23 -12.92
C GLU A 206 -9.73 23.94 -14.43
N PRO A 207 -9.57 24.97 -15.28
CA PRO A 207 -9.42 24.77 -16.74
C PRO A 207 -8.32 23.80 -17.12
N CYS A 208 -7.15 23.85 -16.46
CA CYS A 208 -6.02 22.94 -16.69
C CYS A 208 -6.36 21.47 -16.35
N MET A 209 -7.21 21.25 -15.33
CA MET A 209 -7.71 19.91 -15.00
C MET A 209 -8.69 19.41 -16.07
N SER A 210 -9.56 20.28 -16.58
CA SER A 210 -10.50 19.96 -17.67
C SER A 210 -9.77 19.56 -18.95
N GLU A 211 -8.66 20.22 -19.27
CA GLU A 211 -7.81 19.88 -20.42
C GLU A 211 -7.19 18.50 -20.27
N ILE A 212 -6.69 18.17 -19.09
CA ILE A 212 -6.13 16.83 -18.80
C ILE A 212 -7.23 15.77 -18.94
N ILE A 213 -8.41 15.99 -18.37
CA ILE A 213 -9.54 15.05 -18.50
C ILE A 213 -9.89 14.82 -19.96
N ARG A 214 -10.11 15.90 -20.73
CA ARG A 214 -10.47 15.83 -22.15
C ARG A 214 -9.44 15.08 -22.98
N LYS A 215 -8.15 15.25 -22.68
CA LYS A 215 -7.05 14.55 -23.36
C LYS A 215 -7.15 13.03 -23.22
N TYR A 216 -7.59 12.52 -22.08
CA TYR A 216 -7.64 11.07 -21.80
C TYR A 216 -9.04 10.46 -21.97
N GLU A 217 -10.08 11.26 -22.12
CA GLU A 217 -11.44 10.79 -22.31
C GLU A 217 -11.61 9.79 -23.46
N PRO A 218 -10.99 9.98 -24.67
CA PRO A 218 -11.12 9.03 -25.78
C PRO A 218 -10.57 7.63 -25.49
N TYR A 219 -9.68 7.51 -24.50
CA TYR A 219 -9.07 6.24 -24.09
C TYR A 219 -9.82 5.56 -22.93
N CYS A 220 -10.94 6.14 -22.46
CA CYS A 220 -11.61 5.74 -21.24
C CYS A 220 -13.08 5.32 -21.50
N ASN A 221 -13.27 4.06 -21.92
CA ASN A 221 -14.60 3.46 -22.17
C ASN A 221 -15.23 2.88 -20.89
N THR A 222 -14.90 3.40 -19.73
CA THR A 222 -15.32 2.92 -18.43
C THR A 222 -15.99 4.04 -17.63
N PRO A 223 -16.67 3.75 -16.51
CA PRO A 223 -17.21 4.78 -15.62
C PRO A 223 -16.16 5.69 -14.97
N TYR A 224 -14.87 5.34 -15.04
CA TYR A 224 -13.78 6.12 -14.44
C TYR A 224 -13.38 7.32 -15.31
N VAL A 225 -12.80 8.33 -14.69
CA VAL A 225 -12.33 9.55 -15.38
C VAL A 225 -11.05 9.28 -16.18
N PHE A 226 -10.17 8.41 -15.66
CA PHE A 226 -8.89 8.09 -16.30
C PHE A 226 -8.77 6.60 -16.65
N PRO A 227 -8.04 6.24 -17.70
CA PRO A 227 -7.94 4.86 -18.21
C PRO A 227 -6.97 4.00 -17.39
N MET A 228 -7.12 3.98 -16.06
CA MET A 228 -6.28 3.21 -15.15
C MET A 228 -6.91 1.87 -14.75
N ILE A 229 -8.23 1.86 -14.67
CA ILE A 229 -9.04 0.70 -14.27
C ILE A 229 -10.09 0.47 -15.36
N ASN A 230 -10.19 -0.77 -15.83
CA ASN A 230 -11.11 -1.14 -16.92
C ASN A 230 -12.08 -2.28 -16.57
N THR A 231 -12.22 -2.59 -15.28
CA THR A 231 -13.09 -3.67 -14.81
C THR A 231 -13.98 -3.21 -13.66
N PRO A 232 -15.22 -3.71 -13.55
CA PRO A 232 -16.07 -3.51 -12.39
C PRO A 232 -15.73 -4.45 -11.23
N ASP A 233 -15.00 -5.55 -11.49
CA ASP A 233 -14.58 -6.48 -10.44
C ASP A 233 -13.58 -5.84 -9.49
N ALA A 234 -13.87 -5.87 -8.18
CA ALA A 234 -13.10 -5.15 -7.18
C ALA A 234 -11.67 -5.71 -6.98
N ALA A 235 -11.49 -7.02 -7.09
CA ALA A 235 -10.19 -7.65 -6.91
C ALA A 235 -9.29 -7.39 -8.13
N LEU A 236 -9.84 -7.52 -9.33
CA LEU A 236 -9.14 -7.19 -10.58
C LEU A 236 -8.82 -5.69 -10.66
N ALA A 237 -9.78 -4.82 -10.28
CA ALA A 237 -9.56 -3.38 -10.21
C ALA A 237 -8.42 -3.01 -9.26
N HIS A 238 -8.35 -3.68 -8.09
CA HIS A 238 -7.23 -3.50 -7.17
C HIS A 238 -5.90 -3.95 -7.77
N GLY A 239 -5.85 -5.07 -8.47
CA GLY A 239 -4.66 -5.54 -9.19
C GLY A 239 -4.20 -4.55 -10.27
N GLN A 240 -5.14 -4.00 -11.05
CA GLN A 240 -4.85 -2.97 -12.05
C GLN A 240 -4.33 -1.68 -11.39
N TYR A 241 -4.98 -1.20 -10.34
CA TYR A 241 -4.52 -0.05 -9.56
C TYR A 241 -3.08 -0.25 -9.06
N GLN A 242 -2.75 -1.40 -8.48
CA GLN A 242 -1.40 -1.68 -7.99
C GLN A 242 -0.35 -1.65 -9.11
N SER A 243 -0.70 -2.18 -10.29
CA SER A 243 0.18 -2.15 -11.46
C SER A 243 0.37 -0.74 -11.98
N GLN A 244 -0.71 0.05 -12.07
CA GLN A 244 -0.64 1.47 -12.46
C GLN A 244 0.15 2.31 -11.47
N LEU A 245 0.01 2.08 -10.16
CA LEU A 245 0.78 2.79 -9.13
C LEU A 245 2.29 2.51 -9.27
N ARG A 246 2.69 1.26 -9.52
CA ARG A 246 4.11 0.92 -9.77
C ARG A 246 4.63 1.64 -11.01
N ARG A 247 3.88 1.59 -12.12
CA ARG A 247 4.24 2.26 -13.38
C ARG A 247 4.32 3.77 -13.20
N TYR A 248 3.36 4.36 -12.50
CA TYR A 248 3.32 5.78 -12.19
C TYR A 248 4.55 6.23 -11.41
N ASN A 249 4.88 5.56 -10.29
CA ASN A 249 6.07 5.92 -9.51
C ASN A 249 7.38 5.73 -10.29
N TYR A 250 7.49 4.70 -11.14
CA TYR A 250 8.64 4.53 -12.02
C TYR A 250 8.77 5.70 -13.00
N ASN A 251 7.68 6.08 -13.68
CA ASN A 251 7.64 7.19 -14.61
C ASN A 251 7.94 8.53 -13.93
N LEU A 252 7.43 8.77 -12.71
CA LEU A 252 7.78 9.96 -11.93
C LEU A 252 9.27 10.01 -11.59
N SER A 253 9.89 8.88 -11.28
CA SER A 253 11.35 8.82 -11.10
C SER A 253 12.11 9.18 -12.38
N CYS A 254 11.63 8.74 -13.55
CA CYS A 254 12.21 9.12 -14.84
C CYS A 254 12.02 10.62 -15.12
N LEU A 255 10.84 11.16 -14.85
CA LEU A 255 10.54 12.59 -15.01
C LEU A 255 11.40 13.45 -14.07
N SER A 256 11.55 13.05 -12.81
CA SER A 256 12.43 13.74 -11.84
C SER A 256 13.85 13.93 -12.37
N LYS A 257 14.41 12.89 -12.99
CA LYS A 257 15.75 12.95 -13.59
C LYS A 257 15.79 13.90 -14.80
N ARG A 258 14.74 13.89 -15.64
CA ARG A 258 14.68 14.73 -16.84
C ARG A 258 14.61 16.23 -16.55
N ILE A 259 13.89 16.61 -15.50
CA ILE A 259 13.76 18.00 -15.08
C ILE A 259 14.82 18.40 -14.05
N SER A 260 15.74 17.50 -13.68
CA SER A 260 16.70 17.71 -12.59
C SER A 260 16.03 18.22 -11.32
N ALA A 261 14.95 17.50 -10.92
CA ALA A 261 14.13 17.91 -9.79
C ALA A 261 14.94 17.99 -8.50
N SER A 262 14.66 18.99 -7.69
CA SER A 262 15.30 19.23 -6.38
C SER A 262 15.06 18.08 -5.38
N GLN A 263 13.91 17.42 -5.52
CA GLN A 263 13.53 16.21 -4.76
C GLN A 263 12.90 15.18 -5.72
N PRO A 264 13.08 13.87 -5.46
CA PRO A 264 12.44 12.84 -6.27
C PRO A 264 10.91 12.97 -6.19
N LEU A 265 10.27 13.10 -7.35
CA LEU A 265 8.81 13.08 -7.45
C LEU A 265 8.27 11.67 -7.11
N SER A 266 7.14 11.61 -6.45
CA SER A 266 6.45 10.37 -6.12
C SER A 266 4.94 10.58 -6.14
N SER A 267 4.16 9.53 -5.95
CA SER A 267 2.69 9.61 -5.84
C SER A 267 2.21 10.40 -4.60
N TYR A 268 3.11 10.93 -3.81
CA TYR A 268 2.85 11.87 -2.71
C TYR A 268 3.42 13.23 -3.13
N VAL A 269 2.53 14.18 -3.35
CA VAL A 269 2.85 15.57 -3.73
C VAL A 269 2.98 16.43 -2.49
#